data_8a0b8462a13509fb447f2a88e3a9d1bf
#
_entry.id   8a0b8462a13509fb447f2a88e3a9d1bf
#
_cell.length_a   1.000
_cell.length_b   1.000
_cell.length_c   1.000
_cell.angle_alpha   90.00
_cell.angle_beta   90.00
_cell.angle_gamma   90.00
#
_symmetry.space_group_name_H-M   'P 1'
#
loop_
_entity.id
_entity.type
_entity.pdbx_description
1 polymer ?
#
loop_
_entity_poly.entity_id
_entity_poly.type
_entity_poly.pdbx_seq_one_letter_code
_entity_poly.pdbx_strand_id
1 'polypeptide(L)'
;IFKNFYAGNAACAPSRAVLLTGKKSSKVSIRGNAGFYGNDRWEGAALGKDEFTMGKMFQYAGYQTAFIGKWHLDKPDDVDTWAVGHGFDFAVQEQWSGRFGGRTFLPNRLWVNGDQEFIPYDYKNYDCKDHLRTNIAFDYLDKKSSMEPFFLFMSYRAPHSFEGPIRDTLDYKEEDWPDIEKAHAAKITLLDRQIGRLINKLKELGELDNTLILFTSDNGPHFDNGGHELEFFNSNGNLKGGKRDLYEGGIRVPLIAYWKNKIKSQSTS
;
A
#
# COMPACT_ATOMS: atom_id res chain seq x y z
N ILE A 1 4.60 -9.27 -17.13
CA ILE A 1 4.30 -7.84 -16.89
C ILE A 1 3.12 -7.46 -17.75
N PHE A 2 2.13 -6.84 -17.13
CA PHE A 2 0.99 -6.25 -17.83
C PHE A 2 1.31 -4.78 -18.15
N LYS A 3 1.33 -4.43 -19.43
CA LYS A 3 1.65 -3.07 -19.89
C LYS A 3 0.45 -2.13 -19.84
N ASN A 4 -0.75 -2.68 -19.89
CA ASN A 4 -2.02 -1.95 -19.90
C ASN A 4 -2.86 -2.33 -18.66
N PHE A 5 -2.33 -2.05 -17.47
CA PHE A 5 -3.05 -2.22 -16.23
C PHE A 5 -3.41 -0.85 -15.64
N TYR A 6 -4.61 -0.76 -15.09
CA TYR A 6 -5.15 0.50 -14.60
C TYR A 6 -5.54 0.39 -13.14
N ALA A 7 -5.07 1.35 -12.34
CA ALA A 7 -5.55 1.57 -11.00
C ALA A 7 -7.04 1.99 -11.03
N GLY A 8 -7.77 1.67 -10.00
CA GLY A 8 -9.21 1.96 -9.94
C GLY A 8 -9.57 3.45 -9.95
N ASN A 9 -8.61 4.30 -9.61
CA ASN A 9 -8.74 5.77 -9.61
C ASN A 9 -7.34 6.41 -9.59
N ALA A 10 -7.25 7.69 -9.90
CA ALA A 10 -6.00 8.45 -9.82
C ALA A 10 -5.61 8.90 -8.39
N ALA A 11 -6.39 8.54 -7.37
CA ALA A 11 -6.16 8.90 -5.98
C ALA A 11 -6.26 7.67 -5.05
N CYS A 12 -5.54 7.73 -3.92
CA CYS A 12 -5.32 6.60 -3.01
C CYS A 12 -6.61 5.91 -2.54
N ALA A 13 -7.46 6.60 -1.75
CA ALA A 13 -8.61 5.98 -1.11
C ALA A 13 -9.63 5.41 -2.13
N PRO A 14 -10.06 6.13 -3.16
CA PRO A 14 -10.99 5.57 -4.13
C PRO A 14 -10.38 4.43 -4.94
N SER A 15 -9.10 4.49 -5.28
CA SER A 15 -8.43 3.38 -5.97
C SER A 15 -8.36 2.12 -5.10
N ARG A 16 -8.03 2.28 -3.82
CA ARG A 16 -8.01 1.16 -2.85
C ARG A 16 -9.39 0.56 -2.65
N ALA A 17 -10.43 1.38 -2.58
CA ALA A 17 -11.80 0.91 -2.50
C ALA A 17 -12.21 0.08 -3.73
N VAL A 18 -11.85 0.53 -4.94
CA VAL A 18 -12.07 -0.22 -6.18
C VAL A 18 -11.33 -1.57 -6.15
N LEU A 19 -10.04 -1.56 -5.80
CA LEU A 19 -9.22 -2.77 -5.74
C LEU A 19 -9.78 -3.79 -4.75
N LEU A 20 -10.12 -3.34 -3.55
CA LEU A 20 -10.59 -4.23 -2.48
C LEU A 20 -12.01 -4.75 -2.72
N THR A 21 -12.89 -3.98 -3.36
CA THR A 21 -14.29 -4.38 -3.58
C THR A 21 -14.56 -5.01 -4.95
N GLY A 22 -13.63 -4.87 -5.91
CA GLY A 22 -13.86 -5.26 -7.29
C GLY A 22 -14.94 -4.46 -8.03
N LYS A 23 -15.48 -3.40 -7.42
CA LYS A 23 -16.51 -2.54 -8.00
C LYS A 23 -15.88 -1.51 -8.94
N LYS A 24 -16.62 -1.12 -9.97
CA LYS A 24 -16.22 0.03 -10.81
C LYS A 24 -16.14 1.31 -9.97
N SER A 25 -15.25 2.22 -10.31
CA SER A 25 -15.07 3.51 -9.64
C SER A 25 -16.38 4.30 -9.48
N SER A 26 -17.32 4.17 -10.43
CA SER A 26 -18.66 4.78 -10.37
C SER A 26 -19.59 4.11 -9.36
N LYS A 27 -19.27 2.95 -8.81
CA LYS A 27 -20.13 2.15 -7.91
C LYS A 27 -19.58 2.01 -6.49
N VAL A 28 -18.32 2.38 -6.23
CA VAL A 28 -17.79 2.42 -4.87
C VAL A 28 -18.32 3.65 -4.12
N SER A 29 -18.47 3.53 -2.80
CA SER A 29 -18.91 4.63 -1.94
C SER A 29 -17.85 5.74 -1.84
N ILE A 30 -16.58 5.40 -1.96
CA ILE A 30 -15.45 6.32 -1.81
C ILE A 30 -15.07 6.92 -3.16
N ARG A 31 -15.32 8.23 -3.32
CA ARG A 31 -15.06 8.98 -4.56
C ARG A 31 -13.79 9.81 -4.54
N GLY A 32 -13.24 10.07 -3.37
CA GLY A 32 -12.05 10.87 -3.14
C GLY A 32 -11.39 10.49 -1.83
N ASN A 33 -10.23 11.08 -1.53
CA ASN A 33 -9.56 10.89 -0.25
C ASN A 33 -10.33 11.51 0.92
N ALA A 34 -11.25 12.42 0.61
CA ALA A 34 -12.15 13.05 1.55
C ALA A 34 -13.50 13.31 0.88
N GLY A 35 -14.54 13.40 1.66
CA GLY A 35 -15.89 13.74 1.24
C GLY A 35 -16.53 14.74 2.19
N PHE A 36 -17.56 15.42 1.70
CA PHE A 36 -18.40 16.29 2.47
C PHE A 36 -19.69 15.55 2.85
N TYR A 37 -19.89 15.31 4.14
CA TYR A 37 -20.96 14.46 4.64
C TYR A 37 -22.09 15.24 5.35
N GLY A 38 -22.23 16.54 5.03
CA GLY A 38 -23.31 17.36 5.55
C GLY A 38 -23.09 17.93 6.96
N ASN A 39 -21.89 17.82 7.50
CA ASN A 39 -21.49 18.33 8.81
C ASN A 39 -20.53 19.54 8.71
N ASP A 40 -20.55 20.26 7.60
CA ASP A 40 -19.70 21.41 7.28
C ASP A 40 -18.19 21.13 7.34
N ARG A 41 -17.79 19.86 7.26
CA ARG A 41 -16.38 19.43 7.28
C ARG A 41 -16.09 18.43 6.19
N TRP A 42 -14.86 18.51 5.68
CA TRP A 42 -14.30 17.46 4.86
C TRP A 42 -13.74 16.36 5.74
N GLU A 43 -14.31 15.18 5.64
CA GLU A 43 -13.87 14.00 6.39
C GLU A 43 -13.27 12.95 5.46
N GLY A 44 -12.44 12.07 6.02
CA GLY A 44 -11.99 10.89 5.31
C GLY A 44 -13.16 9.97 5.01
N ALA A 45 -13.26 9.54 3.76
CA ALA A 45 -14.27 8.57 3.38
C ALA A 45 -13.90 7.19 3.93
N ALA A 46 -14.85 6.52 4.59
CA ALA A 46 -14.70 5.17 5.06
C ALA A 46 -15.44 4.17 4.16
N LEU A 47 -14.90 2.97 4.04
CA LEU A 47 -15.57 1.88 3.37
C LEU A 47 -16.75 1.40 4.23
N GLY A 48 -17.90 1.19 3.62
CA GLY A 48 -19.09 0.72 4.34
C GLY A 48 -18.87 -0.67 4.94
N LYS A 49 -19.40 -0.90 6.15
CA LYS A 49 -19.26 -2.18 6.89
C LYS A 49 -19.74 -3.39 6.08
N ASP A 50 -20.81 -3.20 5.29
CA ASP A 50 -21.42 -4.26 4.49
C ASP A 50 -20.75 -4.47 3.14
N GLU A 51 -19.73 -3.68 2.81
CA GLU A 51 -19.01 -3.86 1.55
C GLU A 51 -18.30 -5.22 1.53
N PHE A 52 -18.58 -5.99 0.47
CA PHE A 52 -17.86 -7.22 0.21
C PHE A 52 -16.48 -6.90 -0.33
N THR A 53 -15.45 -7.42 0.30
CA THR A 53 -14.06 -7.11 -0.02
C THR A 53 -13.26 -8.34 -0.42
N MET A 54 -12.12 -8.12 -1.02
CA MET A 54 -11.13 -9.16 -1.31
C MET A 54 -10.71 -9.91 -0.02
N GLY A 55 -10.59 -9.22 1.11
CA GLY A 55 -10.34 -9.86 2.41
C GLY A 55 -11.44 -10.86 2.77
N LYS A 56 -12.70 -10.43 2.73
CA LYS A 56 -13.87 -11.32 2.99
C LYS A 56 -13.92 -12.48 1.99
N MET A 57 -13.61 -12.23 0.71
CA MET A 57 -13.58 -13.28 -0.31
C MET A 57 -12.59 -14.39 0.01
N PHE A 58 -11.37 -14.04 0.37
CA PHE A 58 -10.34 -15.03 0.73
C PHE A 58 -10.64 -15.70 2.07
N GLN A 59 -11.16 -14.96 3.05
CA GLN A 59 -11.57 -15.51 4.34
C GLN A 59 -12.67 -16.57 4.15
N TYR A 60 -13.71 -16.29 3.34
CA TYR A 60 -14.75 -17.27 3.01
C TYR A 60 -14.24 -18.47 2.23
N ALA A 61 -13.16 -18.31 1.50
CA ALA A 61 -12.49 -19.41 0.79
C ALA A 61 -11.55 -20.23 1.70
N GLY A 62 -11.50 -19.96 3.00
CA GLY A 62 -10.69 -20.70 3.97
C GLY A 62 -9.22 -20.29 3.99
N TYR A 63 -8.88 -19.09 3.54
CA TYR A 63 -7.53 -18.54 3.65
C TYR A 63 -7.36 -17.85 4.99
N GLN A 64 -6.18 -17.99 5.60
CA GLN A 64 -5.72 -17.07 6.63
C GLN A 64 -5.40 -15.73 5.97
N THR A 65 -6.00 -14.66 6.45
CA THR A 65 -5.93 -13.37 5.77
C THR A 65 -5.17 -12.33 6.59
N ALA A 66 -4.22 -11.64 5.97
CA ALA A 66 -3.44 -10.59 6.63
C ALA A 66 -3.36 -9.32 5.80
N PHE A 67 -3.46 -8.17 6.47
CA PHE A 67 -3.27 -6.84 5.91
C PHE A 67 -2.20 -6.08 6.71
N ILE A 68 -1.18 -5.55 6.02
CA ILE A 68 -0.11 -4.81 6.70
C ILE A 68 0.18 -3.51 5.92
N GLY A 69 0.01 -2.37 6.59
CA GLY A 69 0.38 -1.06 6.08
C GLY A 69 -0.77 -0.06 5.95
N LYS A 70 -0.79 0.69 4.86
CA LYS A 70 -1.73 1.78 4.63
C LYS A 70 -3.12 1.27 4.24
N TRP A 71 -4.10 1.41 5.13
CA TRP A 71 -5.51 1.12 4.82
C TRP A 71 -6.20 2.28 4.10
N HIS A 72 -6.30 3.42 4.76
CA HIS A 72 -6.83 4.68 4.21
C HIS A 72 -8.33 4.66 3.83
N LEU A 73 -9.10 3.77 4.41
CA LEU A 73 -10.53 3.56 4.16
C LEU A 73 -11.33 3.49 5.46
N ASP A 74 -10.78 3.99 6.56
CA ASP A 74 -11.31 3.85 7.91
C ASP A 74 -11.91 5.15 8.44
N LYS A 75 -12.87 4.99 9.36
CA LYS A 75 -13.19 5.98 10.38
C LYS A 75 -12.34 5.70 11.62
N PRO A 76 -11.71 6.71 12.21
CA PRO A 76 -10.84 6.52 13.38
C PRO A 76 -11.51 5.79 14.55
N ASP A 77 -12.77 6.09 14.81
CA ASP A 77 -13.50 5.61 15.98
C ASP A 77 -14.45 4.43 15.66
N ASP A 78 -14.35 3.85 14.47
CA ASP A 78 -15.23 2.78 14.01
C ASP A 78 -14.42 1.63 13.42
N VAL A 79 -14.03 0.68 14.29
CA VAL A 79 -13.19 -0.49 13.96
C VAL A 79 -13.80 -1.37 12.86
N ASP A 80 -15.12 -1.40 12.73
CA ASP A 80 -15.78 -2.14 11.66
C ASP A 80 -15.46 -1.62 10.26
N THR A 81 -14.95 -0.39 10.17
CA THR A 81 -14.46 0.20 8.91
C THR A 81 -12.97 -0.07 8.65
N TRP A 82 -12.29 -0.72 9.59
CA TRP A 82 -10.87 -1.04 9.47
C TRP A 82 -10.66 -2.35 8.70
N ALA A 83 -9.41 -2.69 8.43
CA ALA A 83 -9.10 -3.91 7.69
C ALA A 83 -9.66 -5.17 8.36
N VAL A 84 -9.63 -5.24 9.69
CA VAL A 84 -10.23 -6.36 10.45
C VAL A 84 -11.73 -6.50 10.23
N GLY A 85 -12.48 -5.39 10.13
CA GLY A 85 -13.89 -5.40 9.80
C GLY A 85 -14.20 -5.80 8.35
N HIS A 86 -13.17 -5.90 7.52
CA HIS A 86 -13.27 -6.20 6.10
C HIS A 86 -12.61 -7.53 5.69
N GLY A 87 -12.52 -8.49 6.63
CA GLY A 87 -12.14 -9.87 6.35
C GLY A 87 -10.64 -10.14 6.38
N PHE A 88 -9.89 -9.35 7.14
CA PHE A 88 -8.50 -9.66 7.45
C PHE A 88 -8.39 -10.11 8.90
N ASP A 89 -8.04 -11.39 9.11
CA ASP A 89 -7.93 -12.01 10.45
C ASP A 89 -6.79 -11.39 11.25
N PHE A 90 -5.74 -10.98 10.57
CA PHE A 90 -4.64 -10.22 11.11
C PHE A 90 -4.47 -8.91 10.35
N ALA A 91 -4.45 -7.78 11.04
CA ALA A 91 -4.24 -6.49 10.41
C ALA A 91 -3.33 -5.60 11.25
N VAL A 92 -2.30 -5.05 10.61
CA VAL A 92 -1.50 -3.97 11.17
C VAL A 92 -1.61 -2.79 10.24
N GLN A 93 -2.41 -1.80 10.61
CA GLN A 93 -2.71 -0.65 9.76
C GLN A 93 -2.27 0.66 10.36
N GLU A 94 -1.99 1.60 9.47
CA GLU A 94 -1.77 3.01 9.82
C GLU A 94 -3.10 3.73 9.84
N GLN A 95 -3.32 4.46 10.91
CA GLN A 95 -4.47 5.35 11.02
C GLN A 95 -4.07 6.78 10.67
N TRP A 96 -4.89 7.39 9.84
CA TRP A 96 -4.81 8.80 9.52
C TRP A 96 -5.75 9.62 10.41
N SER A 97 -5.58 9.50 11.72
CA SER A 97 -6.34 10.30 12.66
C SER A 97 -5.99 11.78 12.50
N GLY A 98 -7.01 12.63 12.53
CA GLY A 98 -6.85 14.06 12.44
C GLY A 98 -6.69 14.62 11.03
N ARG A 99 -7.18 13.94 10.04
CA ARG A 99 -7.01 14.22 8.62
C ARG A 99 -7.36 15.64 8.18
N PHE A 100 -8.39 16.23 8.69
CA PHE A 100 -8.91 17.54 8.27
C PHE A 100 -9.38 18.41 9.46
N GLY A 101 -8.68 18.49 10.46
CA GLY A 101 -8.98 19.29 11.65
C GLY A 101 -7.76 19.46 12.51
N GLY A 102 -6.65 19.20 11.89
CA GLY A 102 -5.38 19.57 12.45
C GLY A 102 -4.98 18.75 13.61
N ARG A 103 -4.93 17.50 13.50
CA ARG A 103 -4.01 16.97 14.40
C ARG A 103 -3.75 15.54 14.37
N THR A 104 -2.57 15.43 14.46
CA THR A 104 -1.75 14.32 14.84
C THR A 104 -1.84 13.19 13.84
N PHE A 105 -1.22 13.45 12.74
CA PHE A 105 -0.37 12.43 12.18
C PHE A 105 0.47 11.91 13.36
N LEU A 106 0.08 10.79 13.92
CA LEU A 106 0.90 10.08 14.89
C LEU A 106 1.81 9.16 14.06
N PRO A 107 2.98 9.65 13.64
CA PRO A 107 3.80 8.99 12.62
C PRO A 107 4.29 7.62 13.05
N ASN A 108 4.11 7.28 14.30
CA ASN A 108 4.72 6.12 14.96
C ASN A 108 3.69 5.17 15.54
N ARG A 109 2.41 5.26 15.16
CA ARG A 109 1.39 4.34 15.66
C ARG A 109 0.90 3.43 14.55
N LEU A 110 1.05 2.15 14.77
CA LEU A 110 0.45 1.09 14.01
C LEU A 110 -0.61 0.42 14.88
N TRP A 111 -1.78 0.22 14.32
CA TRP A 111 -2.90 -0.41 15.02
C TRP A 111 -2.93 -1.90 14.67
N VAL A 112 -2.90 -2.74 15.68
CA VAL A 112 -2.93 -4.20 15.53
C VAL A 112 -4.35 -4.69 15.79
N ASN A 113 -4.93 -5.37 14.82
CA ASN A 113 -6.26 -6.02 14.90
C ASN A 113 -7.39 -5.13 15.44
N GLY A 114 -7.32 -3.83 15.17
CA GLY A 114 -8.31 -2.88 15.68
C GLY A 114 -8.09 -2.45 17.13
N ASP A 115 -7.20 -3.08 17.85
CA ASP A 115 -6.77 -2.64 19.16
C ASP A 115 -5.79 -1.49 19.04
N GLN A 116 -5.78 -0.61 20.05
CA GLN A 116 -4.85 0.52 20.08
C GLN A 116 -3.45 0.05 20.51
N GLU A 117 -3.03 -1.09 20.04
CA GLU A 117 -1.68 -1.56 20.26
C GLU A 117 -0.68 -0.71 19.48
N PHE A 118 0.31 -0.27 20.18
CA PHE A 118 1.29 0.68 19.70
C PHE A 118 2.57 -0.07 19.33
N ILE A 119 2.91 -0.09 18.06
CA ILE A 119 4.23 -0.56 17.62
C ILE A 119 5.10 0.69 17.43
N PRO A 120 6.06 0.94 18.30
CA PRO A 120 6.95 2.07 18.19
C PRO A 120 7.86 1.91 16.97
N TYR A 121 7.95 2.96 16.17
CA TYR A 121 8.94 3.04 15.11
C TYR A 121 10.21 3.67 15.65
N ASP A 122 11.28 2.87 15.77
CA ASP A 122 12.58 3.34 16.14
C ASP A 122 13.48 3.45 14.90
N TYR A 123 13.80 4.69 14.54
CA TYR A 123 14.71 4.96 13.42
C TYR A 123 16.09 4.29 13.55
N LYS A 124 16.50 3.95 14.75
CA LYS A 124 17.79 3.28 14.97
C LYS A 124 17.76 1.84 14.49
N ASN A 125 16.59 1.23 14.44
CA ASN A 125 16.40 -0.18 14.11
C ASN A 125 15.86 -0.42 12.69
N TYR A 126 15.41 0.63 12.02
CA TYR A 126 14.75 0.50 10.71
C TYR A 126 15.26 1.55 9.72
N ASP A 127 15.51 1.14 8.48
CA ASP A 127 15.93 2.04 7.40
C ASP A 127 14.79 2.93 6.93
N CYS A 128 13.58 2.40 6.96
CA CYS A 128 12.33 3.08 6.63
C CYS A 128 11.15 2.34 7.27
N LYS A 129 9.95 2.93 7.23
CA LYS A 129 8.74 2.28 7.76
C LYS A 129 8.37 0.99 7.03
N ASP A 130 8.67 0.87 5.74
CA ASP A 130 8.42 -0.34 4.97
C ASP A 130 9.31 -1.51 5.43
N HIS A 131 10.48 -1.22 6.00
CA HIS A 131 11.29 -2.23 6.69
C HIS A 131 10.55 -2.83 7.90
N LEU A 132 9.96 -1.99 8.75
CA LEU A 132 9.13 -2.46 9.87
C LEU A 132 7.93 -3.27 9.39
N ARG A 133 7.19 -2.80 8.36
CA ARG A 133 6.05 -3.54 7.78
C ARG A 133 6.47 -4.92 7.29
N THR A 134 7.64 -5.02 6.67
CA THR A 134 8.19 -6.31 6.23
C THR A 134 8.52 -7.24 7.40
N ASN A 135 9.08 -6.71 8.49
CA ASN A 135 9.36 -7.52 9.67
C ASN A 135 8.06 -8.03 10.32
N ILE A 136 7.01 -7.20 10.37
CA ILE A 136 5.68 -7.63 10.85
C ILE A 136 5.12 -8.75 9.95
N ALA A 137 5.34 -8.66 8.64
CA ALA A 137 4.95 -9.73 7.72
C ALA A 137 5.72 -11.03 7.99
N PHE A 138 6.99 -10.95 8.33
CA PHE A 138 7.78 -12.13 8.72
C PHE A 138 7.21 -12.79 9.97
N ASP A 139 6.92 -12.00 11.01
CA ASP A 139 6.32 -12.49 12.24
C ASP A 139 4.95 -13.17 11.98
N TYR A 140 4.15 -12.62 11.08
CA TYR A 140 2.90 -13.25 10.66
C TYR A 140 3.14 -14.56 9.92
N LEU A 141 4.04 -14.57 8.94
CA LEU A 141 4.34 -15.77 8.13
C LEU A 141 4.94 -16.91 8.98
N ASP A 142 5.71 -16.59 10.02
CA ASP A 142 6.28 -17.58 10.93
C ASP A 142 5.23 -18.19 11.87
N LYS A 143 4.17 -17.45 12.16
CA LYS A 143 3.11 -17.87 13.12
C LYS A 143 1.88 -18.46 12.45
N LYS A 144 1.67 -18.22 11.15
CA LYS A 144 0.51 -18.75 10.44
C LYS A 144 0.49 -20.28 10.42
N SER A 145 -0.70 -20.87 10.34
CA SER A 145 -0.83 -22.31 10.14
C SER A 145 -0.21 -22.74 8.80
N SER A 146 0.53 -23.85 8.81
CA SER A 146 1.04 -24.48 7.58
C SER A 146 -0.01 -25.32 6.85
N MET A 147 -1.17 -25.57 7.49
CA MET A 147 -2.23 -26.41 6.98
C MET A 147 -3.24 -25.67 6.10
N GLU A 148 -3.24 -24.34 6.17
CA GLU A 148 -4.20 -23.49 5.47
C GLU A 148 -3.48 -22.56 4.50
N PRO A 149 -4.10 -22.26 3.34
CA PRO A 149 -3.55 -21.24 2.43
C PRO A 149 -3.62 -19.86 3.09
N PHE A 150 -2.79 -18.93 2.61
CA PHE A 150 -2.79 -17.57 3.12
C PHE A 150 -3.01 -16.53 2.02
N PHE A 151 -3.58 -15.40 2.41
CA PHE A 151 -3.67 -14.18 1.61
C PHE A 151 -3.02 -13.05 2.39
N LEU A 152 -1.87 -12.57 1.95
CA LEU A 152 -1.13 -11.47 2.55
C LEU A 152 -1.21 -10.23 1.65
N PHE A 153 -1.85 -9.17 2.13
CA PHE A 153 -1.92 -7.89 1.46
C PHE A 153 -0.90 -6.91 2.06
N MET A 154 0.24 -6.77 1.39
CA MET A 154 1.26 -5.80 1.77
C MET A 154 0.94 -4.43 1.16
N SER A 155 0.55 -3.49 1.99
CA SER A 155 0.20 -2.13 1.59
C SER A 155 1.33 -1.16 1.91
N TYR A 156 2.43 -1.31 1.21
CA TYR A 156 3.58 -0.44 1.32
C TYR A 156 3.23 1.00 0.96
N ARG A 157 4.04 1.93 1.44
CA ARG A 157 3.76 3.33 1.27
C ARG A 157 4.76 4.06 0.39
N ALA A 158 5.98 3.57 0.33
CA ALA A 158 6.98 4.11 -0.58
C ALA A 158 6.50 4.01 -2.04
N PRO A 159 6.84 5.00 -2.88
CA PRO A 159 7.67 6.16 -2.61
C PRO A 159 6.90 7.44 -2.20
N HIS A 160 5.75 7.34 -1.53
CA HIS A 160 4.93 8.49 -1.13
C HIS A 160 5.73 9.57 -0.38
N SER A 161 5.48 10.86 -0.65
CA SER A 161 6.26 12.00 -0.12
C SER A 161 6.32 12.06 1.40
N PHE A 162 5.24 11.72 2.08
CA PHE A 162 5.13 11.79 3.55
C PHE A 162 5.63 10.54 4.28
N GLU A 163 6.42 9.70 3.64
CA GLU A 163 6.97 8.49 4.26
C GLU A 163 8.17 8.83 5.14
N GLY A 164 8.09 9.68 6.07
CA GLY A 164 9.08 9.96 7.11
C GLY A 164 10.55 9.98 6.68
N PRO A 165 11.46 10.37 7.54
CA PRO A 165 12.87 10.37 7.19
C PRO A 165 13.32 8.95 6.86
N ILE A 166 14.03 8.83 5.76
CA ILE A 166 14.76 7.65 5.38
C ILE A 166 16.09 7.74 6.10
N ARG A 167 16.47 6.68 6.81
CA ARG A 167 17.72 6.65 7.53
C ARG A 167 18.91 6.75 6.58
N ASP A 168 18.72 6.24 5.38
CA ASP A 168 19.81 6.05 4.45
C ASP A 168 19.44 6.47 3.04
N THR A 169 20.04 7.57 2.59
CA THR A 169 20.05 7.98 1.18
C THR A 169 21.36 7.57 0.52
N LEU A 170 22.15 6.66 1.13
CA LEU A 170 23.54 6.39 0.81
C LEU A 170 23.78 6.00 -0.64
N ASP A 171 22.85 5.27 -1.26
CA ASP A 171 23.00 4.86 -2.67
C ASP A 171 23.04 6.05 -3.64
N TYR A 172 22.53 7.21 -3.22
CA TYR A 172 22.40 8.40 -4.08
C TYR A 172 23.08 9.64 -3.48
N LYS A 173 23.89 9.48 -2.45
CA LYS A 173 24.51 10.58 -1.74
C LYS A 173 25.44 11.40 -2.62
N GLU A 174 26.19 10.73 -3.47
CA GLU A 174 27.19 11.36 -4.37
C GLU A 174 26.60 11.88 -5.68
N GLU A 175 25.29 11.66 -5.94
CA GLU A 175 24.63 12.19 -7.12
C GLU A 175 24.46 13.70 -7.01
N ASP A 176 24.63 14.42 -8.11
CA ASP A 176 24.36 15.87 -8.19
C ASP A 176 22.87 16.14 -8.45
N TRP A 177 22.01 15.58 -7.60
CA TRP A 177 20.57 15.71 -7.66
C TRP A 177 20.04 16.54 -6.49
N PRO A 178 18.87 17.20 -6.64
CA PRO A 178 18.16 17.78 -5.51
C PRO A 178 17.89 16.73 -4.42
N ASP A 179 17.95 17.11 -3.15
CA ASP A 179 17.77 16.19 -2.02
C ASP A 179 16.42 15.46 -2.07
N ILE A 180 15.37 16.11 -2.60
CA ILE A 180 14.07 15.49 -2.76
C ILE A 180 14.09 14.32 -3.75
N GLU A 181 14.86 14.44 -4.82
CA GLU A 181 15.02 13.40 -5.84
C GLU A 181 15.88 12.24 -5.32
N LYS A 182 16.95 12.55 -4.59
CA LYS A 182 17.73 11.53 -3.87
C LYS A 182 16.85 10.72 -2.91
N ALA A 183 16.02 11.43 -2.13
CA ALA A 183 15.09 10.80 -1.20
C ALA A 183 14.02 9.97 -1.93
N HIS A 184 13.53 10.41 -3.08
CA HIS A 184 12.56 9.65 -3.88
C HIS A 184 13.18 8.36 -4.41
N ALA A 185 14.36 8.43 -5.03
CA ALA A 185 15.09 7.27 -5.53
C ALA A 185 15.42 6.27 -4.40
N ALA A 186 15.89 6.77 -3.26
CA ALA A 186 16.19 5.95 -2.10
C ALA A 186 14.95 5.20 -1.57
N LYS A 187 13.76 5.83 -1.56
CA LYS A 187 12.51 5.16 -1.16
C LYS A 187 12.19 3.99 -2.08
N ILE A 188 12.38 4.15 -3.38
CA ILE A 188 12.12 3.08 -4.37
C ILE A 188 13.09 1.93 -4.16
N THR A 189 14.39 2.21 -4.00
CA THR A 189 15.42 1.20 -3.74
C THR A 189 15.17 0.45 -2.43
N LEU A 190 14.78 1.16 -1.37
CA LEU A 190 14.44 0.55 -0.09
C LEU A 190 13.19 -0.33 -0.21
N LEU A 191 12.17 0.09 -0.95
CA LEU A 191 10.99 -0.72 -1.23
C LEU A 191 11.35 -2.01 -1.97
N ASP A 192 12.16 -1.91 -3.01
CA ASP A 192 12.63 -3.07 -3.78
C ASP A 192 13.37 -4.07 -2.88
N ARG A 193 14.26 -3.58 -2.02
CA ARG A 193 14.94 -4.40 -1.00
C ARG A 193 13.96 -5.11 -0.07
N GLN A 194 12.88 -4.42 0.39
CA GLN A 194 11.89 -5.03 1.26
C GLN A 194 11.09 -6.12 0.54
N ILE A 195 10.75 -5.92 -0.72
CA ILE A 195 10.09 -6.94 -1.56
C ILE A 195 11.02 -8.14 -1.74
N GLY A 196 12.30 -7.91 -2.02
CA GLY A 196 13.31 -8.96 -2.11
C GLY A 196 13.43 -9.78 -0.82
N ARG A 197 13.41 -9.13 0.35
CA ARG A 197 13.41 -9.80 1.66
C ARG A 197 12.17 -10.67 1.84
N LEU A 198 10.98 -10.18 1.47
CA LEU A 198 9.72 -10.92 1.58
C LEU A 198 9.74 -12.17 0.66
N ILE A 199 10.22 -12.03 -0.57
CA ILE A 199 10.38 -13.16 -1.51
C ILE A 199 11.34 -14.21 -0.94
N ASN A 200 12.46 -13.78 -0.37
CA ASN A 200 13.41 -14.70 0.28
C ASN A 200 12.79 -15.41 1.48
N LYS A 201 12.00 -14.71 2.30
CA LYS A 201 11.27 -15.31 3.41
C LYS A 201 10.28 -16.41 2.93
N LEU A 202 9.53 -16.14 1.86
CA LEU A 202 8.65 -17.15 1.26
C LEU A 202 9.43 -18.35 0.73
N LYS A 203 10.61 -18.14 0.19
CA LYS A 203 11.51 -19.22 -0.26
C LYS A 203 12.02 -20.07 0.91
N GLU A 204 12.46 -19.43 1.98
CA GLU A 204 12.91 -20.08 3.22
C GLU A 204 11.82 -20.95 3.85
N LEU A 205 10.57 -20.49 3.79
CA LEU A 205 9.40 -21.24 4.27
C LEU A 205 8.92 -22.34 3.30
N GLY A 206 9.52 -22.45 2.10
CA GLY A 206 9.07 -23.38 1.07
C GLY A 206 7.75 -22.99 0.38
N GLU A 207 7.24 -21.79 0.60
CA GLU A 207 5.94 -21.33 0.11
C GLU A 207 6.01 -20.65 -1.27
N LEU A 208 7.20 -20.20 -1.70
CA LEU A 208 7.36 -19.37 -2.90
C LEU A 208 6.84 -20.03 -4.17
N ASP A 209 7.05 -21.35 -4.30
CA ASP A 209 6.70 -22.09 -5.51
C ASP A 209 5.18 -22.22 -5.71
N ASN A 210 4.41 -22.16 -4.60
CA ASN A 210 2.96 -22.22 -4.62
C ASN A 210 2.29 -20.88 -4.26
N THR A 211 3.02 -19.78 -4.36
CA THR A 211 2.50 -18.42 -4.10
C THR A 211 2.39 -17.62 -5.37
N LEU A 212 1.20 -17.11 -5.67
CA LEU A 212 0.99 -16.05 -6.65
C LEU A 212 1.35 -14.70 -6.03
N ILE A 213 2.36 -14.03 -6.58
CA ILE A 213 2.76 -12.68 -6.16
C ILE A 213 2.27 -11.68 -7.21
N LEU A 214 1.53 -10.68 -6.76
CA LEU A 214 1.09 -9.55 -7.57
C LEU A 214 1.70 -8.26 -7.01
N PHE A 215 2.37 -7.48 -7.84
CA PHE A 215 2.90 -6.18 -7.47
C PHE A 215 2.32 -5.10 -8.38
N THR A 216 1.76 -4.06 -7.78
CA THR A 216 1.19 -2.92 -8.50
C THR A 216 1.19 -1.66 -7.64
N SER A 217 0.72 -0.54 -8.19
CA SER A 217 0.53 0.72 -7.48
C SER A 217 -0.95 1.11 -7.41
N ASP A 218 -1.30 1.92 -6.42
CA ASP A 218 -2.67 2.42 -6.25
C ASP A 218 -2.98 3.64 -7.13
N ASN A 219 -1.99 4.33 -7.66
CA ASN A 219 -2.11 5.43 -8.61
C ASN A 219 -0.78 5.71 -9.30
N GLY A 220 -0.80 6.59 -10.28
CA GLY A 220 0.39 7.08 -10.96
C GLY A 220 1.33 7.89 -10.06
N PRO A 221 2.48 8.35 -10.59
CA PRO A 221 3.51 9.03 -9.82
C PRO A 221 3.01 10.32 -9.18
N HIS A 222 3.54 10.61 -8.00
CA HIS A 222 3.16 11.73 -7.17
C HIS A 222 4.15 12.90 -7.35
N PHE A 223 3.65 14.11 -7.52
CA PHE A 223 4.45 15.30 -7.82
C PHE A 223 4.09 16.55 -7.01
N ASP A 224 3.06 16.51 -6.18
CA ASP A 224 2.58 17.65 -5.40
C ASP A 224 2.98 17.57 -3.92
N ASN A 225 2.90 18.70 -3.21
CA ASN A 225 3.10 18.82 -1.75
C ASN A 225 4.42 18.19 -1.24
N GLY A 226 5.53 18.53 -1.87
CA GLY A 226 6.85 18.02 -1.52
C GLY A 226 7.13 16.62 -2.05
N GLY A 227 6.43 16.23 -3.11
CA GLY A 227 6.80 15.12 -3.97
C GLY A 227 8.00 15.47 -4.85
N HIS A 228 8.48 14.50 -5.62
CA HIS A 228 9.51 14.72 -6.62
C HIS A 228 8.94 15.36 -7.91
N GLU A 229 9.79 15.86 -8.77
CA GLU A 229 9.39 16.36 -10.07
C GLU A 229 9.26 15.19 -11.08
N LEU A 230 8.11 15.09 -11.78
CA LEU A 230 7.85 13.98 -12.71
C LEU A 230 8.88 13.92 -13.84
N GLU A 231 9.29 15.08 -14.31
CA GLU A 231 10.23 15.25 -15.44
C GLU A 231 11.64 14.81 -15.07
N PHE A 232 12.03 14.91 -13.80
CA PHE A 232 13.39 14.60 -13.35
C PHE A 232 13.78 13.16 -13.69
N PHE A 233 12.93 12.20 -13.37
CA PHE A 233 13.13 10.78 -13.71
C PHE A 233 12.25 10.31 -14.88
N ASN A 234 11.52 11.21 -15.53
CA ASN A 234 10.51 10.84 -16.52
C ASN A 234 9.52 9.80 -15.95
N SER A 235 9.04 10.04 -14.73
CA SER A 235 8.33 9.05 -13.89
C SER A 235 7.01 8.55 -14.46
N ASN A 236 6.36 9.34 -15.32
CA ASN A 236 5.15 8.96 -16.06
C ASN A 236 5.44 8.55 -17.51
N GLY A 237 6.72 8.53 -17.92
CA GLY A 237 7.11 8.25 -19.31
C GLY A 237 6.48 9.27 -20.27
N ASN A 238 5.92 8.77 -21.36
CA ASN A 238 5.21 9.61 -22.36
C ASN A 238 3.71 9.81 -22.01
N LEU A 239 3.27 9.41 -20.81
CA LEU A 239 1.88 9.50 -20.41
C LEU A 239 1.57 10.88 -19.84
N LYS A 240 0.43 11.44 -20.20
CA LYS A 240 -0.02 12.74 -19.69
C LYS A 240 -0.45 12.61 -18.21
N GLY A 241 -0.03 13.57 -17.39
CA GLY A 241 -0.46 13.72 -16.00
C GLY A 241 0.20 12.74 -15.02
N GLY A 242 -0.19 12.82 -13.77
CA GLY A 242 0.27 11.99 -12.67
C GLY A 242 -0.84 11.75 -11.66
N LYS A 243 -0.50 11.46 -10.42
CA LYS A 243 -1.46 11.26 -9.33
C LYS A 243 -2.48 12.40 -9.24
N ARG A 244 -3.77 12.08 -9.12
CA ARG A 244 -4.96 12.94 -9.13
C ARG A 244 -5.42 13.40 -10.50
N ASP A 245 -4.62 13.21 -11.54
CA ASP A 245 -5.06 13.48 -12.90
C ASP A 245 -5.82 12.27 -13.48
N LEU A 246 -6.91 12.53 -14.18
CA LEU A 246 -7.71 11.48 -14.84
C LEU A 246 -7.16 11.10 -16.23
N TYR A 247 -5.88 11.37 -16.45
CA TYR A 247 -5.15 10.96 -17.65
C TYR A 247 -4.39 9.64 -17.42
N GLU A 248 -3.86 9.07 -18.47
CA GLU A 248 -3.10 7.83 -18.45
C GLU A 248 -2.00 7.82 -17.38
N GLY A 249 -1.24 8.91 -17.23
CA GLY A 249 -0.18 9.03 -16.22
C GLY A 249 -0.68 8.97 -14.78
N GLY A 250 -1.95 9.27 -14.54
CA GLY A 250 -2.55 9.19 -13.19
C GLY A 250 -3.10 7.82 -12.81
N ILE A 251 -3.49 7.00 -13.80
CA ILE A 251 -4.23 5.75 -13.56
C ILE A 251 -3.56 4.51 -14.16
N ARG A 252 -2.76 4.64 -15.23
CA ARG A 252 -2.04 3.52 -15.80
C ARG A 252 -0.81 3.21 -14.99
N VAL A 253 -0.78 2.04 -14.38
CA VAL A 253 0.25 1.61 -13.44
C VAL A 253 0.81 0.25 -13.86
N PRO A 254 2.05 -0.09 -13.46
CA PRO A 254 2.57 -1.42 -13.73
C PRO A 254 1.82 -2.48 -12.91
N LEU A 255 1.63 -3.66 -13.51
CA LEU A 255 1.27 -4.88 -12.78
C LEU A 255 2.27 -5.98 -13.14
N ILE A 256 2.94 -6.49 -12.12
CA ILE A 256 3.84 -7.63 -12.24
C ILE A 256 3.16 -8.82 -11.57
N ALA A 257 3.06 -9.93 -12.27
CA ALA A 257 2.58 -11.19 -11.71
C ALA A 257 3.70 -12.23 -11.79
N TYR A 258 3.93 -12.91 -10.68
CA TYR A 258 4.88 -14.01 -10.58
C TYR A 258 4.19 -15.23 -9.96
N TRP A 259 4.32 -16.36 -10.60
CA TRP A 259 3.98 -17.66 -10.03
C TRP A 259 4.87 -18.72 -10.70
N LYS A 260 5.73 -19.33 -9.93
CA LYS A 260 6.69 -20.31 -10.46
C LYS A 260 5.99 -21.45 -11.20
N ASN A 261 6.48 -21.76 -12.38
CA ASN A 261 5.94 -22.82 -13.26
C ASN A 261 4.49 -22.64 -13.73
N LYS A 262 3.81 -21.54 -13.37
CA LYS A 262 2.44 -21.23 -13.81
C LYS A 262 2.40 -20.04 -14.75
N ILE A 263 3.22 -19.03 -14.50
CA ILE A 263 3.34 -17.85 -15.35
C ILE A 263 4.69 -17.91 -16.08
N LYS A 264 4.64 -17.82 -17.40
CA LYS A 264 5.86 -17.83 -18.22
C LYS A 264 6.75 -16.63 -17.88
N SER A 265 8.02 -16.90 -17.59
CA SER A 265 9.02 -15.85 -17.34
C SER A 265 9.14 -14.91 -18.53
N GLN A 266 9.39 -13.63 -18.26
CA GLN A 266 9.60 -12.58 -19.25
C GLN A 266 8.44 -12.39 -20.25
N SER A 267 7.24 -12.88 -19.92
CA SER A 267 6.05 -12.61 -20.73
C SER A 267 5.49 -11.23 -20.46
N THR A 268 4.95 -10.60 -21.51
CA THR A 268 4.27 -9.30 -21.44
C THR A 268 2.89 -9.40 -22.08
N SER A 269 1.93 -8.67 -21.55
CA SER A 269 0.55 -8.55 -22.05
C SER A 269 0.12 -7.09 -22.09
#